data_b45caa8cc758593c66597443c8cfd57d
#
_entry.id   b45caa8cc758593c66597443c8cfd57d
#
_cell.length_a   1.000
_cell.length_b   1.000
_cell.length_c   1.000
_cell.angle_alpha   90.00
_cell.angle_beta   90.00
_cell.angle_gamma   90.00
#
_symmetry.space_group_name_H-M   'P 1'
#
loop_
_entity.id
_entity.type
_entity.pdbx_description
1 polymer ?
#
loop_
_entity_poly.entity_id
_entity_poly.type
_entity_poly.pdbx_seq_one_letter_code
_entity_poly.pdbx_strand_id
1 'polypeptide(L)'
;AEVQAERPPKLAIVGRPNVGKSTLVNAILGEQRVIAFDQPGTTRDSIYIDFERDGKQYTIIDTAGVRRRGKVDEAVEKFSVIKTMKAIEDANVVVLVVDAKDQITEQDAHVADFVLQAGRALVLAVNKWDGLDAHQREMVKSDIERKLNFLSFAKRHYISALNGNGILDVLTSVDQAYDAAMAKLSTPKLTRALIGAVEKQAPPKSGRFMPKMRYAHQGGSNPPLIVIHGSGLDDVPDSYARYLERTFCEIFKLQGTPMKIQFNSSKNPFEGKKPRALTEAEQRAAHRARIRGRKMYGKT
;
A
#
# COMPACT_ATOMS: atom_id res chain seq x y z
N ALA A 1 -18.98 20.24 15.78
CA ALA A 1 -18.20 19.26 15.01
C ALA A 1 -18.83 19.22 13.62
N GLU A 2 -18.19 19.89 12.67
CA GLU A 2 -18.57 19.79 11.26
C GLU A 2 -18.31 18.36 10.83
N VAL A 3 -19.37 17.67 10.42
CA VAL A 3 -19.27 16.40 9.70
C VAL A 3 -18.65 16.78 8.36
N GLN A 4 -17.33 16.55 8.20
CA GLN A 4 -16.71 16.62 6.89
C GLN A 4 -17.45 15.60 6.04
N ALA A 5 -18.20 16.07 5.05
CA ALA A 5 -18.85 15.23 4.06
C ALA A 5 -17.77 14.30 3.50
N GLU A 6 -17.93 13.00 3.69
CA GLU A 6 -16.99 12.00 3.18
C GLU A 6 -16.95 12.17 1.66
N ARG A 7 -15.79 12.53 1.15
CA ARG A 7 -15.62 12.66 -0.31
C ARG A 7 -15.81 11.29 -0.94
N PRO A 8 -16.53 11.20 -2.08
CA PRO A 8 -16.74 9.93 -2.74
C PRO A 8 -15.39 9.26 -3.08
N PRO A 9 -15.27 7.94 -2.92
CA PRO A 9 -14.08 7.20 -3.30
C PRO A 9 -13.78 7.41 -4.79
N LYS A 10 -12.53 7.77 -5.09
CA LYS A 10 -12.04 7.90 -6.45
C LYS A 10 -11.41 6.59 -6.90
N LEU A 11 -11.96 6.02 -7.99
CA LEU A 11 -11.52 4.77 -8.58
C LEU A 11 -10.77 5.02 -9.89
N ALA A 12 -9.60 4.42 -10.04
CA ALA A 12 -8.95 4.29 -11.35
C ALA A 12 -9.03 2.83 -11.81
N ILE A 13 -9.46 2.61 -13.06
CA ILE A 13 -9.46 1.29 -13.68
C ILE A 13 -8.31 1.23 -14.68
N VAL A 14 -7.30 0.42 -14.37
CA VAL A 14 -6.04 0.37 -15.11
C VAL A 14 -5.71 -1.04 -15.59
N GLY A 15 -4.80 -1.17 -16.52
CA GLY A 15 -4.35 -2.44 -17.10
C GLY A 15 -3.96 -2.24 -18.57
N ARG A 16 -3.41 -3.28 -19.19
CA ARG A 16 -3.00 -3.27 -20.60
C ARG A 16 -4.16 -2.95 -21.57
N PRO A 17 -3.89 -2.55 -22.79
CA PRO A 17 -4.92 -2.50 -23.85
C PRO A 17 -5.65 -3.84 -23.99
N ASN A 18 -6.92 -3.81 -24.34
CA ASN A 18 -7.77 -4.97 -24.66
C ASN A 18 -8.04 -5.98 -23.52
N VAL A 19 -7.62 -5.72 -22.27
CA VAL A 19 -7.96 -6.57 -21.09
C VAL A 19 -9.42 -6.46 -20.67
N GLY A 20 -10.17 -5.50 -21.23
CA GLY A 20 -11.61 -5.31 -20.96
C GLY A 20 -11.94 -4.19 -19.98
N LYS A 21 -11.07 -3.20 -19.80
CA LYS A 21 -11.33 -2.03 -18.94
C LYS A 21 -12.62 -1.29 -19.29
N SER A 22 -12.80 -0.93 -20.57
CA SER A 22 -13.99 -0.22 -21.03
C SER A 22 -15.26 -1.06 -20.85
N THR A 23 -15.15 -2.38 -21.03
CA THR A 23 -16.28 -3.29 -20.78
C THR A 23 -16.63 -3.31 -19.30
N LEU A 24 -15.62 -3.35 -18.42
CA LEU A 24 -15.83 -3.31 -16.96
C LEU A 24 -16.45 -1.98 -16.53
N VAL A 25 -15.95 -0.84 -17.02
CA VAL A 25 -16.55 0.47 -16.73
C VAL A 25 -18.00 0.53 -17.19
N ASN A 26 -18.28 0.09 -18.43
CA ASN A 26 -19.65 0.07 -18.94
C ASN A 26 -20.57 -0.85 -18.12
N ALA A 27 -20.08 -1.98 -17.64
CA ALA A 27 -20.85 -2.89 -16.81
C ALA A 27 -21.11 -2.29 -15.42
N ILE A 28 -20.12 -1.63 -14.83
CA ILE A 28 -20.30 -0.88 -13.55
C ILE A 28 -21.36 0.22 -13.72
N LEU A 29 -21.28 0.99 -14.82
CA LEU A 29 -22.17 2.11 -15.07
C LEU A 29 -23.54 1.67 -15.61
N GLY A 30 -23.64 0.55 -16.35
CA GLY A 30 -24.84 0.07 -17.00
C GLY A 30 -25.79 -0.71 -16.10
N GLU A 31 -25.28 -1.35 -15.03
CA GLU A 31 -26.09 -2.10 -14.06
C GLU A 31 -26.85 -1.19 -13.09
N GLN A 32 -26.58 0.10 -13.10
CA GLN A 32 -27.17 1.04 -12.15
C GLN A 32 -27.68 2.29 -12.85
N ARG A 33 -28.74 2.89 -12.32
CA ARG A 33 -29.27 4.18 -12.73
C ARG A 33 -28.21 5.26 -12.49
N VAL A 34 -27.29 5.41 -13.43
CA VAL A 34 -26.22 6.38 -13.34
C VAL A 34 -26.79 7.76 -13.68
N ILE A 35 -26.82 8.62 -12.69
CA ILE A 35 -26.87 10.06 -12.93
C ILE A 35 -25.41 10.47 -13.14
N ALA A 36 -24.93 10.38 -14.38
CA ALA A 36 -23.62 10.91 -14.74
C ALA A 36 -23.73 12.45 -14.71
N PHE A 37 -23.10 13.07 -13.73
CA PHE A 37 -22.92 14.51 -13.71
C PHE A 37 -21.66 14.84 -14.51
N ASP A 38 -21.82 15.33 -15.74
CA ASP A 38 -20.74 16.03 -16.44
C ASP A 38 -20.47 17.34 -15.71
N GLN A 39 -19.43 17.43 -14.90
CA GLN A 39 -18.93 18.71 -14.42
C GLN A 39 -18.00 19.32 -15.48
N PRO A 40 -18.41 20.39 -16.17
CA PRO A 40 -17.51 21.12 -17.06
C PRO A 40 -16.57 21.98 -16.20
N GLY A 41 -15.28 21.72 -16.22
CA GLY A 41 -14.32 22.65 -15.63
C GLY A 41 -13.03 22.10 -15.05
N THR A 42 -12.69 20.84 -15.20
CA THR A 42 -11.39 20.33 -14.74
C THR A 42 -10.50 19.96 -15.93
N THR A 43 -9.35 20.60 -15.99
CA THR A 43 -8.19 20.45 -16.88
C THR A 43 -8.28 19.32 -17.94
N ARG A 44 -8.00 19.68 -19.16
CA ARG A 44 -8.09 18.97 -20.47
C ARG A 44 -7.64 17.50 -20.58
N ASP A 45 -7.29 16.80 -19.49
CA ASP A 45 -6.55 15.51 -19.57
C ASP A 45 -7.15 14.30 -18.83
N SER A 46 -8.08 14.47 -17.91
CA SER A 46 -8.73 13.34 -17.22
C SER A 46 -10.24 13.54 -17.14
N ILE A 47 -10.99 12.48 -17.44
CA ILE A 47 -12.46 12.50 -17.36
C ILE A 47 -12.84 11.86 -16.03
N TYR A 48 -13.63 12.56 -15.23
CA TYR A 48 -14.19 12.06 -13.97
C TYR A 48 -15.67 11.73 -14.22
N ILE A 49 -16.09 10.52 -13.88
CA ILE A 49 -17.46 10.05 -14.02
C ILE A 49 -17.99 9.74 -12.64
N ASP A 50 -18.88 10.58 -12.15
CA ASP A 50 -19.55 10.34 -10.89
C ASP A 50 -20.71 9.36 -11.09
N PHE A 51 -20.84 8.40 -10.19
CA PHE A 51 -21.97 7.46 -10.19
C PHE A 51 -22.36 7.13 -8.76
N GLU A 52 -23.60 6.66 -8.60
CA GLU A 52 -24.13 6.25 -7.31
C GLU A 52 -24.49 4.76 -7.35
N ARG A 53 -24.18 4.06 -6.26
CA ARG A 53 -24.57 2.69 -6.06
C ARG A 53 -24.96 2.43 -4.60
N ASP A 54 -26.14 1.84 -4.39
CA ASP A 54 -26.65 1.49 -3.07
C ASP A 54 -26.61 2.68 -2.08
N GLY A 55 -26.88 3.90 -2.58
CA GLY A 55 -26.82 5.14 -1.80
C GLY A 55 -25.41 5.67 -1.55
N LYS A 56 -24.35 5.04 -2.10
CA LYS A 56 -22.97 5.53 -2.04
C LYS A 56 -22.56 6.17 -3.35
N GLN A 57 -21.92 7.31 -3.26
CA GLN A 57 -21.34 8.01 -4.39
C GLN A 57 -19.90 7.57 -4.65
N TYR A 58 -19.54 7.47 -5.93
CA TYR A 58 -18.19 7.11 -6.40
C TYR A 58 -17.82 7.99 -7.56
N THR A 59 -16.52 8.18 -7.77
CA THR A 59 -15.98 8.85 -8.95
C THR A 59 -15.02 7.92 -9.68
N ILE A 60 -15.32 7.53 -10.91
CA ILE A 60 -14.37 6.82 -11.78
C ILE A 60 -13.49 7.85 -12.48
N ILE A 61 -12.18 7.65 -12.41
CA ILE A 61 -11.20 8.40 -13.18
C ILE A 61 -10.97 7.63 -14.48
N ASP A 62 -11.47 8.16 -15.59
CA ASP A 62 -11.34 7.50 -16.89
C ASP A 62 -9.93 7.68 -17.47
N THR A 63 -9.26 6.58 -17.68
CA THR A 63 -8.05 6.50 -18.47
C THR A 63 -8.43 6.41 -19.95
N ALA A 64 -8.83 7.51 -20.57
CA ALA A 64 -8.89 7.79 -22.02
C ALA A 64 -9.47 6.72 -23.00
N GLY A 65 -10.07 5.62 -22.49
CA GLY A 65 -10.51 4.49 -23.32
C GLY A 65 -12.01 4.35 -23.53
N VAL A 66 -12.85 4.96 -22.68
CA VAL A 66 -14.30 4.65 -22.67
C VAL A 66 -15.08 5.41 -23.74
N ARG A 67 -14.64 6.59 -24.17
CA ARG A 67 -15.40 7.42 -25.14
C ARG A 67 -14.94 7.37 -26.60
N ARG A 68 -13.83 6.68 -26.95
CA ARG A 68 -13.38 6.62 -28.35
C ARG A 68 -13.57 5.25 -28.97
N ARG A 69 -14.73 5.00 -29.50
CA ARG A 69 -14.94 4.06 -30.64
C ARG A 69 -14.36 4.69 -31.90
N GLY A 70 -13.11 4.40 -32.25
CA GLY A 70 -12.54 4.81 -33.53
C GLY A 70 -11.03 4.91 -33.49
N LYS A 71 -10.36 4.16 -34.36
CA LYS A 71 -8.95 4.14 -34.82
C LYS A 71 -7.87 4.54 -33.80
N VAL A 72 -7.07 3.55 -33.46
CA VAL A 72 -5.89 3.67 -32.58
C VAL A 72 -4.67 3.91 -33.45
N ASP A 73 -4.00 5.05 -33.27
CA ASP A 73 -2.67 5.34 -33.82
C ASP A 73 -1.61 5.17 -32.73
N GLU A 74 -0.39 4.71 -33.11
CA GLU A 74 0.74 4.42 -32.21
C GLU A 74 1.19 5.61 -31.33
N ALA A 75 0.90 6.86 -31.74
CA ALA A 75 1.14 8.04 -30.90
C ALA A 75 0.27 8.07 -29.62
N VAL A 76 -0.81 7.29 -29.56
CA VAL A 76 -1.76 7.21 -28.45
C VAL A 76 -1.18 6.39 -27.29
N GLU A 77 -0.22 5.46 -27.50
CA GLU A 77 0.31 4.61 -26.45
C GLU A 77 1.13 5.36 -25.39
N LYS A 78 2.03 6.25 -25.79
CA LYS A 78 2.83 7.05 -24.86
C LYS A 78 1.99 8.01 -24.02
N PHE A 79 0.97 8.63 -24.62
CA PHE A 79 -0.01 9.45 -23.92
C PHE A 79 -0.88 8.62 -22.96
N SER A 80 -1.13 7.35 -23.28
CA SER A 80 -1.88 6.42 -22.44
C SER A 80 -1.16 6.09 -21.13
N VAL A 81 0.17 5.91 -21.14
CA VAL A 81 0.95 5.60 -19.93
C VAL A 81 0.94 6.78 -18.95
N ILE A 82 1.21 8.00 -19.43
CA ILE A 82 1.22 9.21 -18.58
C ILE A 82 -0.17 9.44 -17.97
N LYS A 83 -1.25 9.24 -18.74
CA LYS A 83 -2.62 9.37 -18.25
C LYS A 83 -2.93 8.29 -17.21
N THR A 84 -2.49 7.07 -17.44
CA THR A 84 -2.65 5.98 -16.46
C THR A 84 -1.94 6.30 -15.15
N MET A 85 -0.71 6.81 -15.21
CA MET A 85 0.04 7.22 -14.01
C MET A 85 -0.69 8.33 -13.26
N LYS A 86 -1.16 9.36 -13.96
CA LYS A 86 -1.92 10.45 -13.34
C LYS A 86 -3.23 9.97 -12.72
N ALA A 87 -3.96 9.07 -13.38
CA ALA A 87 -5.18 8.49 -12.84
C ALA A 87 -4.90 7.67 -11.55
N ILE A 88 -3.79 6.93 -11.50
CA ILE A 88 -3.36 6.21 -10.31
C ILE A 88 -3.04 7.19 -9.18
N GLU A 89 -2.32 8.27 -9.46
CA GLU A 89 -1.96 9.29 -8.46
C GLU A 89 -3.19 10.00 -7.88
N ASP A 90 -4.22 10.25 -8.69
CA ASP A 90 -5.45 10.93 -8.26
C ASP A 90 -6.47 10.00 -7.58
N ALA A 91 -6.31 8.69 -7.74
CA ALA A 91 -7.24 7.69 -7.19
C ALA A 91 -7.00 7.43 -5.70
N ASN A 92 -8.06 6.97 -5.02
CA ASN A 92 -7.95 6.36 -3.71
C ASN A 92 -7.76 4.84 -3.83
N VAL A 93 -8.51 4.22 -4.73
CA VAL A 93 -8.46 2.78 -5.01
C VAL A 93 -8.24 2.56 -6.49
N VAL A 94 -7.38 1.63 -6.82
CA VAL A 94 -7.10 1.21 -8.19
C VAL A 94 -7.64 -0.20 -8.41
N VAL A 95 -8.41 -0.38 -9.47
CA VAL A 95 -8.79 -1.70 -9.97
C VAL A 95 -7.85 -2.05 -11.12
N LEU A 96 -6.91 -2.96 -10.85
CA LEU A 96 -6.01 -3.50 -11.87
C LEU A 96 -6.70 -4.64 -12.61
N VAL A 97 -6.95 -4.45 -13.89
CA VAL A 97 -7.59 -5.46 -14.76
C VAL A 97 -6.52 -6.20 -15.53
N VAL A 98 -6.50 -7.52 -15.40
CA VAL A 98 -5.65 -8.43 -16.17
C VAL A 98 -6.51 -9.39 -16.99
N ASP A 99 -5.98 -9.88 -18.10
CA ASP A 99 -6.68 -10.79 -18.99
C ASP A 99 -6.38 -12.24 -18.62
N ALA A 100 -7.38 -13.03 -18.28
CA ALA A 100 -7.21 -14.43 -17.93
C ALA A 100 -6.87 -15.33 -19.13
N LYS A 101 -7.14 -14.89 -20.37
CA LYS A 101 -6.81 -15.63 -21.60
C LYS A 101 -5.37 -15.41 -22.03
N ASP A 102 -4.77 -14.28 -21.61
CA ASP A 102 -3.37 -13.96 -21.86
C ASP A 102 -2.52 -14.28 -20.63
N GLN A 103 -1.24 -14.54 -20.84
CA GLN A 103 -0.30 -14.65 -19.72
C GLN A 103 -0.13 -13.28 -19.05
N ILE A 104 0.09 -13.30 -17.73
CA ILE A 104 0.52 -12.10 -17.00
C ILE A 104 1.89 -11.66 -17.56
N THR A 105 1.95 -10.41 -18.03
CA THR A 105 3.14 -9.85 -18.66
C THR A 105 3.93 -8.96 -17.70
N GLU A 106 5.15 -8.60 -18.10
CA GLU A 106 5.95 -7.61 -17.38
C GLU A 106 5.26 -6.24 -17.32
N GLN A 107 4.47 -5.90 -18.35
CA GLN A 107 3.70 -4.65 -18.36
C GLN A 107 2.62 -4.64 -17.28
N ASP A 108 1.93 -5.76 -17.03
CA ASP A 108 0.98 -5.89 -15.93
C ASP A 108 1.68 -5.72 -14.58
N ALA A 109 2.86 -6.33 -14.41
CA ALA A 109 3.65 -6.21 -13.20
C ALA A 109 4.17 -4.77 -12.99
N HIS A 110 4.59 -4.07 -14.04
CA HIS A 110 5.01 -2.67 -13.96
C HIS A 110 3.87 -1.73 -13.54
N VAL A 111 2.66 -1.93 -14.10
CA VAL A 111 1.50 -1.14 -13.68
C VAL A 111 1.16 -1.40 -12.21
N ALA A 112 1.22 -2.68 -11.78
CA ALA A 112 1.00 -3.07 -10.40
C ALA A 112 2.03 -2.45 -9.44
N ASP A 113 3.31 -2.47 -9.81
CA ASP A 113 4.39 -1.85 -9.03
C ASP A 113 4.20 -0.33 -8.93
N PHE A 114 3.79 0.32 -10.01
CA PHE A 114 3.49 1.76 -9.98
C PHE A 114 2.35 2.10 -9.01
N VAL A 115 1.28 1.31 -8.97
CA VAL A 115 0.18 1.48 -7.99
C VAL A 115 0.70 1.34 -6.56
N LEU A 116 1.58 0.36 -6.31
CA LEU A 116 2.18 0.13 -5.00
C LEU A 116 3.09 1.30 -4.59
N GLN A 117 3.93 1.79 -5.49
CA GLN A 117 4.79 2.95 -5.24
C GLN A 117 3.98 4.21 -4.95
N ALA A 118 2.89 4.45 -5.71
CA ALA A 118 1.95 5.53 -5.45
C ALA A 118 1.20 5.37 -4.12
N GLY A 119 1.29 4.19 -3.49
CA GLY A 119 0.67 3.90 -2.20
C GLY A 119 -0.85 3.78 -2.28
N ARG A 120 -1.40 3.43 -3.44
CA ARG A 120 -2.86 3.34 -3.60
C ARG A 120 -3.38 1.99 -3.18
N ALA A 121 -4.61 1.99 -2.66
CA ALA A 121 -5.33 0.74 -2.42
C ALA A 121 -5.59 0.03 -3.75
N LEU A 122 -5.58 -1.30 -3.75
CA LEU A 122 -5.62 -2.10 -4.96
C LEU A 122 -6.60 -3.27 -4.85
N VAL A 123 -7.37 -3.46 -5.90
CA VAL A 123 -8.18 -4.66 -6.16
C VAL A 123 -7.73 -5.26 -7.50
N LEU A 124 -7.45 -6.55 -7.55
CA LEU A 124 -7.07 -7.25 -8.77
C LEU A 124 -8.30 -7.90 -9.40
N ALA A 125 -8.63 -7.50 -10.62
CA ALA A 125 -9.72 -8.05 -11.41
C ALA A 125 -9.17 -8.91 -12.58
N VAL A 126 -9.30 -10.22 -12.47
CA VAL A 126 -8.88 -11.20 -13.48
C VAL A 126 -10.06 -11.41 -14.41
N ASN A 127 -10.06 -10.71 -15.54
CA ASN A 127 -11.19 -10.65 -16.47
C ASN A 127 -11.16 -11.76 -17.52
N LYS A 128 -12.28 -11.98 -18.21
CA LYS A 128 -12.50 -13.01 -19.24
C LYS A 128 -12.43 -14.45 -18.69
N TRP A 129 -12.78 -14.60 -17.40
CA TRP A 129 -12.73 -15.88 -16.69
C TRP A 129 -13.71 -16.92 -17.20
N ASP A 130 -14.80 -16.49 -17.83
CA ASP A 130 -15.87 -17.31 -18.38
C ASP A 130 -15.43 -18.19 -19.56
N GLY A 131 -14.36 -17.81 -20.24
CA GLY A 131 -13.87 -18.54 -21.42
C GLY A 131 -12.79 -19.58 -21.14
N LEU A 132 -12.53 -19.94 -19.86
CA LEU A 132 -11.44 -20.81 -19.46
C LEU A 132 -11.94 -22.17 -18.95
N ASP A 133 -11.24 -23.25 -19.34
CA ASP A 133 -11.39 -24.56 -18.73
C ASP A 133 -10.72 -24.66 -17.35
N ALA A 134 -10.89 -25.78 -16.64
CA ALA A 134 -10.36 -25.97 -15.30
C ALA A 134 -8.82 -25.91 -15.25
N HIS A 135 -8.14 -26.49 -16.25
CA HIS A 135 -6.69 -26.48 -16.31
C HIS A 135 -6.12 -25.07 -16.54
N GLN A 136 -6.71 -24.34 -17.48
CA GLN A 136 -6.35 -22.94 -17.75
C GLN A 136 -6.54 -22.05 -16.52
N ARG A 137 -7.63 -22.25 -15.76
CA ARG A 137 -7.88 -21.51 -14.51
C ARG A 137 -6.79 -21.74 -13.48
N GLU A 138 -6.33 -22.97 -13.29
CA GLU A 138 -5.24 -23.26 -12.35
C GLU A 138 -3.90 -22.66 -12.82
N MET A 139 -3.62 -22.70 -14.13
CA MET A 139 -2.42 -22.06 -14.70
C MET A 139 -2.43 -20.54 -14.45
N VAL A 140 -3.56 -19.86 -14.66
CA VAL A 140 -3.68 -18.41 -14.41
C VAL A 140 -3.46 -18.09 -12.93
N LYS A 141 -4.04 -18.88 -12.01
CA LYS A 141 -3.83 -18.67 -10.57
C LYS A 141 -2.35 -18.80 -10.21
N SER A 142 -1.69 -19.85 -10.68
CA SER A 142 -0.25 -20.08 -10.46
C SER A 142 0.61 -18.96 -11.06
N ASP A 143 0.27 -18.45 -12.25
CA ASP A 143 0.99 -17.37 -12.91
C ASP A 143 0.86 -16.04 -12.12
N ILE A 144 -0.34 -15.76 -11.60
CA ILE A 144 -0.58 -14.60 -10.71
C ILE A 144 0.24 -14.73 -9.42
N GLU A 145 0.23 -15.90 -8.78
CA GLU A 145 1.00 -16.13 -7.56
C GLU A 145 2.51 -15.98 -7.77
N ARG A 146 3.00 -16.40 -8.94
CA ARG A 146 4.41 -16.30 -9.29
C ARG A 146 4.84 -14.86 -9.64
N LYS A 147 4.05 -14.15 -10.46
CA LYS A 147 4.44 -12.86 -11.03
C LYS A 147 3.94 -11.66 -10.25
N LEU A 148 2.84 -11.81 -9.51
CA LEU A 148 2.19 -10.74 -8.73
C LEU A 148 2.12 -11.07 -7.23
N ASN A 149 3.08 -11.86 -6.71
CA ASN A 149 3.14 -12.25 -5.30
C ASN A 149 3.24 -11.06 -4.33
N PHE A 150 3.84 -9.95 -4.79
CA PHE A 150 3.95 -8.71 -4.03
C PHE A 150 2.61 -8.00 -3.81
N LEU A 151 1.55 -8.40 -4.53
CA LEU A 151 0.17 -7.92 -4.35
C LEU A 151 -0.64 -8.81 -3.39
N SER A 152 0.00 -9.54 -2.48
CA SER A 152 -0.69 -10.46 -1.55
C SER A 152 -1.71 -9.76 -0.62
N PHE A 153 -1.59 -8.46 -0.41
CA PHE A 153 -2.53 -7.64 0.35
C PHE A 153 -3.82 -7.32 -0.42
N ALA A 154 -3.79 -7.37 -1.77
CA ALA A 154 -4.92 -7.04 -2.63
C ALA A 154 -5.86 -8.23 -2.79
N LYS A 155 -7.18 -7.99 -2.74
CA LYS A 155 -8.16 -9.01 -3.08
C LYS A 155 -8.17 -9.29 -4.57
N ARG A 156 -8.31 -10.58 -4.91
CA ARG A 156 -8.37 -11.06 -6.30
C ARG A 156 -9.79 -11.49 -6.61
N HIS A 157 -10.32 -11.02 -7.73
CA HIS A 157 -11.63 -11.39 -8.24
C HIS A 157 -11.50 -11.94 -9.65
N TYR A 158 -12.12 -13.08 -9.88
CA TYR A 158 -12.20 -13.71 -11.20
C TYR A 158 -13.54 -13.33 -11.81
N ILE A 159 -13.51 -12.49 -12.85
CA ILE A 159 -14.69 -11.83 -13.37
C ILE A 159 -14.93 -12.10 -14.87
N SER A 160 -16.16 -11.88 -15.30
CA SER A 160 -16.50 -11.65 -16.68
C SER A 160 -17.19 -10.30 -16.82
N ALA A 161 -16.43 -9.31 -17.25
CA ALA A 161 -16.98 -7.96 -17.46
C ALA A 161 -18.05 -7.96 -18.56
N LEU A 162 -17.95 -8.88 -19.53
CA LEU A 162 -18.93 -9.01 -20.61
C LEU A 162 -20.28 -9.52 -20.10
N ASN A 163 -20.26 -10.49 -19.19
CA ASN A 163 -21.45 -11.15 -18.65
C ASN A 163 -21.93 -10.55 -17.32
N GLY A 164 -21.26 -9.52 -16.80
CA GLY A 164 -21.59 -8.90 -15.51
C GLY A 164 -21.17 -9.70 -14.27
N ASN A 165 -20.54 -10.87 -14.43
CA ASN A 165 -20.22 -11.75 -13.32
C ASN A 165 -19.06 -11.25 -12.46
N GLY A 166 -19.22 -11.22 -11.14
CA GLY A 166 -18.20 -10.86 -10.16
C GLY A 166 -17.93 -9.34 -10.00
N ILE A 167 -18.68 -8.49 -10.72
CA ILE A 167 -18.49 -7.02 -10.65
C ILE A 167 -18.89 -6.49 -9.28
N LEU A 168 -19.96 -7.00 -8.69
CA LEU A 168 -20.43 -6.61 -7.36
C LEU A 168 -19.38 -6.90 -6.29
N ASP A 169 -18.70 -8.03 -6.40
CA ASP A 169 -17.64 -8.42 -5.46
C ASP A 169 -16.41 -7.52 -5.58
N VAL A 170 -16.08 -7.09 -6.81
CA VAL A 170 -15.02 -6.10 -7.05
C VAL A 170 -15.35 -4.80 -6.35
N LEU A 171 -16.55 -4.26 -6.53
CA LEU A 171 -16.97 -3.00 -5.90
C LEU A 171 -17.05 -3.11 -4.38
N THR A 172 -17.52 -4.23 -3.84
CA THR A 172 -17.46 -4.50 -2.39
C THR A 172 -16.03 -4.48 -1.85
N SER A 173 -15.08 -5.05 -2.62
CA SER A 173 -13.68 -5.02 -2.23
C SER A 173 -13.03 -3.65 -2.43
N VAL A 174 -13.51 -2.84 -3.37
CA VAL A 174 -13.13 -1.43 -3.50
C VAL A 174 -13.52 -0.65 -2.24
N ASP A 175 -14.75 -0.83 -1.74
CA ASP A 175 -15.19 -0.21 -0.49
C ASP A 175 -14.30 -0.61 0.68
N GLN A 176 -14.05 -1.91 0.84
CA GLN A 176 -13.19 -2.42 1.92
C GLN A 176 -11.75 -1.87 1.84
N ALA A 177 -11.21 -1.77 0.63
CA ALA A 177 -9.87 -1.24 0.40
C ALA A 177 -9.82 0.27 0.66
N TYR A 178 -10.86 1.01 0.30
CA TYR A 178 -11.00 2.43 0.62
C TYR A 178 -11.07 2.67 2.12
N ASP A 179 -11.96 1.95 2.81
CA ASP A 179 -12.13 2.05 4.27
C ASP A 179 -10.81 1.73 4.99
N ALA A 180 -10.08 0.70 4.53
CA ALA A 180 -8.77 0.35 5.06
C ALA A 180 -7.73 1.46 4.80
N ALA A 181 -7.71 2.05 3.59
CA ALA A 181 -6.78 3.13 3.24
C ALA A 181 -7.05 4.42 4.03
N MET A 182 -8.30 4.68 4.37
CA MET A 182 -8.75 5.86 5.12
C MET A 182 -8.87 5.61 6.63
N ALA A 183 -8.58 4.40 7.10
CA ALA A 183 -8.73 4.01 8.49
C ALA A 183 -7.98 4.94 9.45
N LYS A 184 -8.65 5.35 10.53
CA LYS A 184 -8.05 6.14 11.61
C LYS A 184 -7.61 5.21 12.73
N LEU A 185 -6.30 5.10 12.91
CA LEU A 185 -5.67 4.20 13.88
C LEU A 185 -5.20 5.02 15.10
N SER A 186 -5.70 4.67 16.28
CA SER A 186 -5.36 5.40 17.49
C SER A 186 -3.93 5.08 17.97
N THR A 187 -3.20 6.09 18.42
CA THR A 187 -1.84 5.97 18.95
C THR A 187 -1.68 4.89 20.03
N PRO A 188 -2.60 4.75 21.02
CA PRO A 188 -2.47 3.69 22.01
C PRO A 188 -2.59 2.27 21.43
N LYS A 189 -3.46 2.07 20.42
CA LYS A 189 -3.58 0.77 19.75
C LYS A 189 -2.35 0.46 18.92
N LEU A 190 -1.84 1.44 18.16
CA LEU A 190 -0.61 1.31 17.36
C LEU A 190 0.60 1.01 18.25
N THR A 191 0.74 1.71 19.37
CA THR A 191 1.87 1.49 20.30
C THR A 191 1.81 0.10 20.93
N ARG A 192 0.62 -0.38 21.32
CA ARG A 192 0.48 -1.76 21.83
C ARG A 192 0.80 -2.80 20.76
N ALA A 193 0.35 -2.60 19.53
CA ALA A 193 0.67 -3.48 18.41
C ALA A 193 2.18 -3.50 18.13
N LEU A 194 2.84 -2.33 18.18
CA LEU A 194 4.29 -2.22 18.04
C LEU A 194 5.03 -3.01 19.13
N ILE A 195 4.65 -2.83 20.39
CA ILE A 195 5.29 -3.55 21.52
C ILE A 195 5.13 -5.06 21.32
N GLY A 196 3.93 -5.55 21.04
CA GLY A 196 3.71 -6.97 20.79
C GLY A 196 4.47 -7.52 19.58
N ALA A 197 4.62 -6.73 18.51
CA ALA A 197 5.42 -7.11 17.35
C ALA A 197 6.92 -7.23 17.72
N VAL A 198 7.46 -6.27 18.49
CA VAL A 198 8.86 -6.28 18.95
C VAL A 198 9.13 -7.43 19.93
N GLU A 199 8.19 -7.75 20.81
CA GLU A 199 8.27 -8.89 21.72
C GLU A 199 8.29 -10.23 20.96
N LYS A 200 7.46 -10.36 19.92
CA LYS A 200 7.40 -11.56 19.08
C LYS A 200 8.66 -11.73 18.23
N GLN A 201 9.16 -10.66 17.66
CA GLN A 201 10.37 -10.63 16.85
C GLN A 201 11.12 -9.33 17.09
N ALA A 202 12.22 -9.39 17.84
CA ALA A 202 13.06 -8.24 18.11
C ALA A 202 13.72 -7.71 16.81
N PRO A 203 13.93 -6.39 16.69
CA PRO A 203 14.66 -5.85 15.55
C PRO A 203 16.10 -6.35 15.56
N PRO A 204 16.70 -6.59 14.39
CA PRO A 204 18.09 -7.01 14.28
C PRO A 204 19.01 -5.93 14.88
N LYS A 205 20.13 -6.34 15.44
CA LYS A 205 21.15 -5.42 15.94
C LYS A 205 21.78 -4.66 14.77
N SER A 206 21.88 -3.34 14.92
CA SER A 206 22.67 -2.51 14.03
C SER A 206 23.95 -2.10 14.78
N GLY A 207 25.08 -2.64 14.35
CA GLY A 207 26.36 -2.40 15.01
C GLY A 207 26.37 -2.83 16.49
N ARG A 208 26.73 -1.89 17.39
CA ARG A 208 26.81 -2.14 18.84
C ARG A 208 25.46 -2.02 19.57
N PHE A 209 24.47 -1.39 18.94
CA PHE A 209 23.22 -1.03 19.61
C PHE A 209 22.04 -1.78 19.01
N MET A 210 21.07 -2.11 19.85
CA MET A 210 19.80 -2.65 19.44
C MET A 210 18.81 -1.50 19.26
N PRO A 211 18.12 -1.41 18.10
CA PRO A 211 17.09 -0.40 17.91
C PRO A 211 16.03 -0.49 19.01
N LYS A 212 15.67 0.65 19.60
CA LYS A 212 14.62 0.72 20.63
C LYS A 212 13.43 1.50 20.10
N MET A 213 12.37 0.79 19.74
CA MET A 213 11.09 1.35 19.33
C MET A 213 10.26 1.67 20.57
N ARG A 214 9.77 2.90 20.72
CA ARG A 214 9.08 3.37 21.93
C ARG A 214 7.58 3.47 21.75
N TYR A 215 7.15 4.14 20.69
CA TYR A 215 5.74 4.32 20.37
C TYR A 215 5.54 4.50 18.87
N ALA A 216 4.29 4.32 18.43
CA ALA A 216 3.89 4.52 17.06
C ALA A 216 2.62 5.38 16.99
N HIS A 217 2.53 6.25 15.99
CA HIS A 217 1.33 7.00 15.68
C HIS A 217 1.08 7.04 14.17
N GLN A 218 -0.14 7.34 13.78
CA GLN A 218 -0.47 7.50 12.37
C GLN A 218 -0.08 8.91 11.90
N GLY A 219 0.77 8.97 10.87
CA GLY A 219 1.23 10.22 10.25
C GLY A 219 0.45 10.62 9.01
N GLY A 220 -0.36 9.71 8.45
CA GLY A 220 -1.14 9.97 7.24
C GLY A 220 -2.09 8.84 6.89
N SER A 221 -2.94 9.09 5.89
CA SER A 221 -3.89 8.13 5.32
C SER A 221 -3.71 8.07 3.80
N ASN A 222 -4.16 6.98 3.19
CA ASN A 222 -4.17 6.73 1.74
C ASN A 222 -2.77 6.88 1.06
N PRO A 223 -1.80 6.01 1.44
CA PRO A 223 -1.93 4.84 2.32
C PRO A 223 -1.79 5.20 3.80
N PRO A 224 -2.18 4.31 4.73
CA PRO A 224 -1.85 4.47 6.14
C PRO A 224 -0.34 4.57 6.31
N LEU A 225 0.13 5.70 6.84
CA LEU A 225 1.53 5.95 7.17
C LEU A 225 1.69 5.86 8.69
N ILE A 226 2.50 4.92 9.16
CA ILE A 226 2.79 4.75 10.58
C ILE A 226 4.18 5.26 10.88
N VAL A 227 4.26 6.24 11.76
CA VAL A 227 5.53 6.80 12.22
C VAL A 227 5.91 6.14 13.55
N ILE A 228 7.05 5.48 13.56
CA ILE A 228 7.61 4.80 14.73
C ILE A 228 8.75 5.64 15.30
N HIS A 229 8.62 5.99 16.58
CA HIS A 229 9.61 6.78 17.30
C HIS A 229 10.46 5.90 18.21
N GLY A 230 11.75 6.21 18.26
CA GLY A 230 12.68 5.47 19.09
C GLY A 230 14.11 5.98 19.00
N SER A 231 15.06 5.13 19.34
CA SER A 231 16.49 5.41 19.27
C SER A 231 17.21 4.33 18.48
N GLY A 232 18.16 4.73 17.64
CA GLY A 232 18.92 3.81 16.78
C GLY A 232 18.08 3.17 15.68
N LEU A 233 17.12 3.92 15.14
CA LEU A 233 16.19 3.42 14.10
C LEU A 233 16.70 3.62 12.67
N ASP A 234 17.76 4.39 12.49
CA ASP A 234 18.27 4.78 11.18
C ASP A 234 18.78 3.59 10.35
N ASP A 235 19.23 2.53 11.02
CA ASP A 235 19.78 1.32 10.41
C ASP A 235 18.82 0.12 10.48
N VAL A 236 17.52 0.34 10.75
CA VAL A 236 16.54 -0.75 10.74
C VAL A 236 16.36 -1.23 9.30
N PRO A 237 16.61 -2.52 9.02
CA PRO A 237 16.54 -3.02 7.65
C PRO A 237 15.10 -3.06 7.12
N ASP A 238 14.94 -2.91 5.80
CA ASP A 238 13.66 -2.96 5.10
C ASP A 238 12.88 -4.26 5.34
N SER A 239 13.60 -5.37 5.55
CA SER A 239 12.98 -6.65 5.89
C SER A 239 12.20 -6.60 7.19
N TYR A 240 12.69 -5.86 8.18
CA TYR A 240 12.01 -5.66 9.45
C TYR A 240 10.85 -4.67 9.33
N ALA A 241 11.01 -3.61 8.52
CA ALA A 241 9.91 -2.71 8.19
C ALA A 241 8.74 -3.49 7.56
N ARG A 242 9.00 -4.36 6.57
CA ARG A 242 7.98 -5.23 5.95
C ARG A 242 7.34 -6.21 6.94
N TYR A 243 8.10 -6.71 7.92
CA TYR A 243 7.53 -7.53 8.99
C TYR A 243 6.52 -6.74 9.82
N LEU A 244 6.86 -5.50 10.21
CA LEU A 244 5.96 -4.61 10.96
C LEU A 244 4.73 -4.22 10.15
N GLU A 245 4.90 -3.87 8.86
CA GLU A 245 3.79 -3.57 7.95
C GLU A 245 2.79 -4.72 7.89
N ARG A 246 3.27 -5.94 7.66
CA ARG A 246 2.44 -7.14 7.63
C ARG A 246 1.72 -7.36 8.96
N THR A 247 2.46 -7.26 10.07
CA THR A 247 1.90 -7.45 11.41
C THR A 247 0.80 -6.44 11.72
N PHE A 248 1.01 -5.17 11.38
CA PHE A 248 -0.01 -4.13 11.58
C PHE A 248 -1.23 -4.35 10.66
N CYS A 249 -1.02 -4.67 9.39
CA CYS A 249 -2.12 -5.00 8.49
C CYS A 249 -2.98 -6.16 9.00
N GLU A 250 -2.36 -7.20 9.56
CA GLU A 250 -3.06 -8.33 10.16
C GLU A 250 -3.85 -7.92 11.43
N ILE A 251 -3.20 -7.22 12.36
CA ILE A 251 -3.82 -6.79 13.63
C ILE A 251 -5.02 -5.85 13.40
N PHE A 252 -4.85 -4.90 12.48
CA PHE A 252 -5.89 -3.89 12.18
C PHE A 252 -6.84 -4.30 11.06
N LYS A 253 -6.66 -5.51 10.50
CA LYS A 253 -7.48 -6.07 9.40
C LYS A 253 -7.54 -5.16 8.18
N LEU A 254 -6.42 -4.53 7.83
CA LEU A 254 -6.31 -3.64 6.68
C LEU A 254 -6.09 -4.48 5.43
N GLN A 255 -7.13 -4.65 4.63
CA GLN A 255 -7.09 -5.39 3.37
C GLN A 255 -7.18 -4.44 2.18
N GLY A 256 -6.47 -4.74 1.11
CA GLY A 256 -6.55 -4.00 -0.14
C GLY A 256 -5.75 -2.69 -0.15
N THR A 257 -5.05 -2.33 0.92
CA THR A 257 -4.20 -1.14 0.97
C THR A 257 -2.77 -1.49 1.39
N PRO A 258 -1.75 -0.91 0.74
CA PRO A 258 -0.41 -0.97 1.28
C PRO A 258 -0.33 -0.11 2.54
N MET A 259 0.61 -0.44 3.41
CA MET A 259 0.96 0.39 4.57
C MET A 259 2.39 0.87 4.40
N LYS A 260 2.68 2.08 4.85
CA LYS A 260 4.05 2.62 4.90
C LYS A 260 4.49 2.82 6.34
N ILE A 261 5.73 2.43 6.63
CA ILE A 261 6.36 2.70 7.92
C ILE A 261 7.46 3.72 7.73
N GLN A 262 7.49 4.70 8.62
CA GLN A 262 8.55 5.68 8.71
C GLN A 262 9.18 5.59 10.11
N PHE A 263 10.50 5.45 10.15
CA PHE A 263 11.24 5.50 11.40
C PHE A 263 11.70 6.92 11.70
N ASN A 264 11.46 7.36 12.93
CA ASN A 264 11.90 8.65 13.42
C ASN A 264 12.82 8.43 14.63
N SER A 265 14.12 8.49 14.35
CA SER A 265 15.16 8.32 15.38
C SER A 265 15.30 9.61 16.19
N SER A 266 15.12 9.51 17.50
CA SER A 266 15.46 10.65 18.37
C SER A 266 16.97 10.83 18.37
N LYS A 267 17.45 12.01 17.97
CA LYS A 267 18.87 12.36 18.07
C LYS A 267 19.34 12.15 19.49
N ASN A 268 20.44 11.45 19.64
CA ASN A 268 21.06 11.25 20.94
C ASN A 268 21.54 12.64 21.44
N PRO A 269 20.99 13.21 22.52
CA PRO A 269 21.40 14.52 23.01
C PRO A 269 22.87 14.54 23.49
N PHE A 270 23.52 13.37 23.53
CA PHE A 270 24.93 13.18 23.88
C PHE A 270 25.82 12.86 22.66
N GLU A 271 25.25 12.82 21.45
CA GLU A 271 26.02 12.61 20.23
C GLU A 271 26.94 13.82 19.98
N GLY A 272 28.25 13.55 19.95
CA GLY A 272 29.28 14.59 19.81
C GLY A 272 29.77 15.21 21.12
N LYS A 273 29.18 14.91 22.28
CA LYS A 273 29.80 15.27 23.55
C LYS A 273 30.93 14.32 23.84
N LYS A 274 32.17 14.83 23.79
CA LYS A 274 33.34 14.08 24.28
C LYS A 274 33.05 13.64 25.72
N PRO A 275 33.38 12.39 26.08
CA PRO A 275 33.26 11.95 27.47
C PRO A 275 33.93 12.99 28.37
N ARG A 276 33.21 13.44 29.37
CA ARG A 276 33.79 14.36 30.38
C ARG A 276 35.09 13.72 30.88
N ALA A 277 36.18 14.46 30.78
CA ALA A 277 37.44 14.01 31.37
C ALA A 277 37.22 13.68 32.86
N LEU A 278 37.50 12.47 33.22
CA LEU A 278 37.42 12.04 34.63
C LEU A 278 38.27 12.97 35.49
N THR A 279 37.74 13.45 36.59
CA THR A 279 38.51 14.20 37.58
C THR A 279 39.63 13.29 38.10
N GLU A 280 40.74 13.89 38.61
CA GLU A 280 41.84 13.10 39.18
C GLU A 280 41.38 12.12 40.28
N ALA A 281 40.37 12.50 41.06
CA ALA A 281 39.77 11.64 42.08
C ALA A 281 39.07 10.42 41.47
N GLU A 282 38.31 10.62 40.38
CA GLU A 282 37.63 9.54 39.64
C GLU A 282 38.65 8.63 38.93
N GLN A 283 39.74 9.18 38.38
CA GLN A 283 40.84 8.41 37.78
C GLN A 283 41.53 7.53 38.82
N ARG A 284 41.80 8.07 39.99
CA ARG A 284 42.39 7.32 41.13
C ARG A 284 41.42 6.23 41.61
N ALA A 285 40.11 6.49 41.64
CA ALA A 285 39.10 5.50 42.02
C ALA A 285 39.00 4.37 41.01
N ALA A 286 38.95 4.70 39.72
CA ALA A 286 38.91 3.73 38.61
C ALA A 286 40.19 2.86 38.57
N HIS A 287 41.34 3.48 38.82
CA HIS A 287 42.62 2.74 38.91
C HIS A 287 42.63 1.75 40.10
N ARG A 288 42.14 2.17 41.27
CA ARG A 288 42.03 1.28 42.46
C ARG A 288 41.04 0.12 42.19
N ALA A 289 39.90 0.39 41.54
CA ALA A 289 38.92 -0.63 41.18
C ALA A 289 39.52 -1.67 40.19
N ARG A 290 40.34 -1.20 39.23
CA ARG A 290 41.02 -2.06 38.24
C ARG A 290 42.07 -2.95 38.89
N ILE A 291 42.78 -2.44 39.89
CA ILE A 291 43.77 -3.22 40.67
C ILE A 291 43.04 -4.26 41.55
N ARG A 292 41.92 -3.90 42.20
CA ARG A 292 41.10 -4.84 42.97
C ARG A 292 40.53 -5.95 42.10
N GLY A 293 40.01 -5.62 40.91
CA GLY A 293 39.50 -6.60 39.96
C GLY A 293 40.57 -7.59 39.50
N ARG A 294 41.80 -7.11 39.19
CA ARG A 294 42.93 -8.01 38.88
C ARG A 294 43.37 -8.92 40.02
N LYS A 295 43.24 -8.48 41.29
CA LYS A 295 43.55 -9.33 42.45
C LYS A 295 42.49 -10.39 42.74
N MET A 296 41.22 -10.16 42.33
CA MET A 296 40.13 -11.13 42.53
C MET A 296 40.04 -12.18 41.41
N TYR A 297 40.45 -11.85 40.19
CA TYR A 297 40.35 -12.76 39.03
C TYR A 297 41.73 -13.23 38.51
N GLY A 298 42.82 -12.92 39.18
CA GLY A 298 44.18 -13.26 38.79
C GLY A 298 44.82 -14.35 39.64
N LYS A 299 44.03 -15.25 40.24
CA LYS A 299 44.51 -16.49 40.87
C LYS A 299 43.73 -17.65 40.26
N THR A 300 44.16 -18.10 39.12
CA THR A 300 44.13 -19.47 38.61
C THR A 300 45.32 -19.61 37.68
#